data_aa608e12b6441a8e1eeb62162936f01c
#
_entry.id   aa608e12b6441a8e1eeb62162936f01c
#
_cell.length_a   1.000
_cell.length_b   1.000
_cell.length_c   1.000
_cell.angle_alpha   90.00
_cell.angle_beta   90.00
_cell.angle_gamma   90.00
#
_symmetry.space_group_name_H-M   'P 1'
#
loop_
_entity.id
_entity.type
_entity.pdbx_description
1 polymer ?
#
loop_
_entity_poly.entity_id
_entity_poly.type
_entity_poly.pdbx_seq_one_letter_code
_entity_poly.pdbx_strand_id
1 'polypeptide(L)'
;MSGLIAFIIIFGIIVLVHEFGHFYFARRSGILVREFAIGMGPKIFAHQGKDGTAYTIRILPLGGYVRMAGWGEDTSEIKTGIPAALTLNKAGVVTRIDLSDRQVDKTALPINVTAYDLEDKLEITGRVLEETKTYPVDHDATIVEEDGTEIRIAPLDVQYQKASIWGRLITNFAGPMNNFILGIFVFALLIFVQGGVQDSSSNHVRVTPNSAVAKLGLKNNDQILQIGKNKVHNWNDLTNAVAKSTSNLKKKEAIPVKAKTQGSVKTLKVIPKKVNGNYVIGVMPSMKTGFGDKIVGAFKMSWDGAFVILNGLKGLILQPSLNKLGGPVAIYQLSNTAAREGFARVLELMAMLSINLGIFNLLPIPALDGGKILINFIEVIRKKPLKQETETYITLAGVLIMVALMIAVTWNDIMRAFF
;
A
#
# COMPACT_ATOMS: atom_id res chain seq x y z
N MET A 1 18.28 -11.58 -5.99
CA MET A 1 17.82 -10.17 -6.08
C MET A 1 18.41 -9.40 -4.92
N SER A 2 18.95 -8.20 -5.14
CA SER A 2 19.46 -7.41 -4.00
C SER A 2 18.30 -6.93 -3.11
N GLY A 3 18.55 -6.75 -1.81
CA GLY A 3 17.53 -6.27 -0.87
C GLY A 3 16.94 -4.92 -1.27
N LEU A 4 17.75 -4.03 -1.85
CA LEU A 4 17.30 -2.72 -2.33
C LEU A 4 16.31 -2.87 -3.50
N ILE A 5 16.60 -3.74 -4.46
CA ILE A 5 15.70 -4.00 -5.58
C ILE A 5 14.39 -4.61 -5.07
N ALA A 6 14.45 -5.56 -4.12
CA ALA A 6 13.25 -6.13 -3.52
C ALA A 6 12.40 -5.06 -2.82
N PHE A 7 13.02 -4.19 -2.03
CA PHE A 7 12.35 -3.08 -1.36
C PHE A 7 11.64 -2.14 -2.36
N ILE A 8 12.35 -1.71 -3.42
CA ILE A 8 11.81 -0.81 -4.44
C ILE A 8 10.62 -1.47 -5.17
N ILE A 9 10.74 -2.74 -5.54
CA ILE A 9 9.67 -3.47 -6.24
C ILE A 9 8.46 -3.65 -5.33
N ILE A 10 8.65 -4.13 -4.10
CA ILE A 10 7.56 -4.35 -3.15
C ILE A 10 6.82 -3.04 -2.90
N PHE A 11 7.55 -2.00 -2.49
CA PHE A 11 6.96 -0.72 -2.12
C PHE A 11 6.34 -0.01 -3.32
N GLY A 12 7.04 -0.02 -4.45
CA GLY A 12 6.56 0.59 -5.69
C GLY A 12 5.24 -0.03 -6.19
N ILE A 13 5.11 -1.36 -6.18
CA ILE A 13 3.87 -2.03 -6.58
C ILE A 13 2.73 -1.71 -5.60
N ILE A 14 2.97 -1.78 -4.29
CA ILE A 14 1.96 -1.52 -3.27
C ILE A 14 1.42 -0.09 -3.40
N VAL A 15 2.30 0.89 -3.53
CA VAL A 15 1.92 2.30 -3.68
C VAL A 15 1.24 2.55 -5.01
N LEU A 16 1.79 2.04 -6.11
CA LEU A 16 1.18 2.19 -7.44
C LEU A 16 -0.27 1.69 -7.48
N VAL A 17 -0.53 0.52 -6.90
CA VAL A 17 -1.87 -0.09 -6.86
C VAL A 17 -2.79 0.70 -5.94
N HIS A 18 -2.28 1.25 -4.84
CA HIS A 18 -3.01 2.16 -3.95
C HIS A 18 -3.44 3.43 -4.67
N GLU A 19 -2.50 4.16 -5.26
CA GLU A 19 -2.77 5.40 -5.99
C GLU A 19 -3.68 5.18 -7.21
N PHE A 20 -3.52 4.04 -7.89
CA PHE A 20 -4.40 3.66 -8.98
C PHE A 20 -5.86 3.51 -8.53
N GLY A 21 -6.11 3.08 -7.29
CA GLY A 21 -7.45 3.06 -6.70
C GLY A 21 -8.07 4.44 -6.68
N HIS A 22 -7.39 5.41 -6.08
CA HIS A 22 -7.82 6.82 -6.02
C HIS A 22 -8.03 7.39 -7.42
N PHE A 23 -7.06 7.21 -8.30
CA PHE A 23 -7.11 7.67 -9.69
C PHE A 23 -8.36 7.18 -10.43
N TYR A 24 -8.60 5.87 -10.41
CA TYR A 24 -9.70 5.26 -11.15
C TYR A 24 -11.06 5.75 -10.64
N PHE A 25 -11.26 5.75 -9.32
CA PHE A 25 -12.54 6.11 -8.74
C PHE A 25 -12.79 7.62 -8.71
N ALA A 26 -11.76 8.46 -8.61
CA ALA A 26 -11.88 9.90 -8.78
C ALA A 26 -12.46 10.23 -10.15
N ARG A 27 -11.87 9.70 -11.21
CA ARG A 27 -12.35 9.91 -12.58
C ARG A 27 -13.78 9.40 -12.80
N ARG A 28 -14.11 8.24 -12.23
CA ARG A 28 -15.49 7.69 -12.29
C ARG A 28 -16.50 8.54 -11.52
N SER A 29 -16.04 9.32 -10.56
CA SER A 29 -16.85 10.22 -9.74
C SER A 29 -16.94 11.64 -10.31
N GLY A 30 -16.39 11.89 -11.52
CA GLY A 30 -16.38 13.21 -12.17
C GLY A 30 -15.33 14.17 -11.60
N ILE A 31 -14.40 13.67 -10.77
CA ILE A 31 -13.30 14.46 -10.23
C ILE A 31 -12.16 14.50 -11.24
N LEU A 32 -11.71 15.68 -11.61
CA LEU A 32 -10.56 15.86 -12.48
C LEU A 32 -9.29 15.44 -11.76
N VAL A 33 -8.57 14.44 -12.32
CA VAL A 33 -7.23 14.11 -11.88
C VAL A 33 -6.23 14.89 -12.73
N ARG A 34 -5.51 15.82 -12.10
CA ARG A 34 -4.53 16.68 -12.76
C ARG A 34 -3.18 16.00 -12.95
N GLU A 35 -2.73 15.26 -11.94
CA GLU A 35 -1.48 14.50 -12.00
C GLU A 35 -1.62 13.13 -11.33
N PHE A 36 -1.02 12.11 -11.95
CA PHE A 36 -0.78 10.78 -11.38
C PHE A 36 0.72 10.56 -11.30
N ALA A 37 1.29 10.60 -10.12
CA ALA A 37 2.73 10.55 -9.89
C ALA A 37 3.16 9.22 -9.24
N ILE A 38 4.21 8.62 -9.80
CA ILE A 38 4.93 7.50 -9.20
C ILE A 38 6.22 8.05 -8.62
N GLY A 39 6.40 7.93 -7.29
CA GLY A 39 7.51 8.50 -6.57
C GLY A 39 7.26 9.94 -6.08
N MET A 40 8.27 10.51 -5.47
CA MET A 40 8.28 11.87 -4.91
C MET A 40 9.52 12.66 -5.34
N GLY A 41 9.52 13.97 -5.10
CA GLY A 41 10.64 14.84 -5.41
C GLY A 41 10.70 15.28 -6.88
N PRO A 42 11.88 15.67 -7.38
CA PRO A 42 12.05 16.14 -8.76
C PRO A 42 11.58 15.13 -9.80
N LYS A 43 10.98 15.62 -10.85
CA LYS A 43 10.44 14.86 -11.97
C LYS A 43 11.56 14.34 -12.88
N ILE A 44 11.52 13.04 -13.22
CA ILE A 44 12.41 12.41 -14.20
C ILE A 44 11.73 12.35 -15.58
N PHE A 45 10.44 12.02 -15.58
CA PHE A 45 9.65 11.83 -16.78
C PHE A 45 8.25 12.38 -16.58
N ALA A 46 7.68 13.01 -17.62
CA ALA A 46 6.30 13.43 -17.66
C ALA A 46 5.72 13.15 -19.05
N HIS A 47 4.47 12.72 -19.05
CA HIS A 47 3.67 12.50 -20.25
C HIS A 47 2.26 13.03 -20.03
N GLN A 48 1.79 13.91 -20.93
CA GLN A 48 0.43 14.41 -20.92
C GLN A 48 -0.50 13.38 -21.57
N GLY A 49 -1.44 12.86 -20.79
CA GLY A 49 -2.46 11.96 -21.29
C GLY A 49 -3.51 12.72 -22.13
N LYS A 50 -4.17 12.01 -23.03
CA LYS A 50 -5.30 12.57 -23.82
C LYS A 50 -6.49 13.01 -22.98
N ASP A 51 -6.54 12.55 -21.76
CA ASP A 51 -7.56 12.85 -20.74
C ASP A 51 -7.23 14.11 -19.90
N GLY A 52 -6.12 14.77 -20.23
CA GLY A 52 -5.64 15.97 -19.52
C GLY A 52 -4.90 15.65 -18.21
N THR A 53 -4.68 14.38 -17.87
CA THR A 53 -3.89 13.98 -16.71
C THR A 53 -2.40 13.97 -17.05
N ALA A 54 -1.56 14.60 -16.24
CA ALA A 54 -0.11 14.47 -16.31
C ALA A 54 0.33 13.17 -15.61
N TYR A 55 0.97 12.28 -16.34
CA TYR A 55 1.57 11.06 -15.78
C TYR A 55 3.05 11.30 -15.54
N THR A 56 3.50 11.24 -14.29
CA THR A 56 4.88 11.59 -13.94
C THR A 56 5.59 10.46 -13.20
N ILE A 57 6.91 10.35 -13.44
CA ILE A 57 7.82 9.51 -12.66
C ILE A 57 8.82 10.43 -11.99
N ARG A 58 8.96 10.28 -10.67
CA ARG A 58 9.80 11.12 -9.82
C ARG A 58 10.98 10.34 -9.24
N ILE A 59 12.03 11.06 -8.83
CA ILE A 59 13.35 10.46 -8.53
C ILE A 59 13.34 9.54 -7.30
N LEU A 60 12.53 9.85 -6.27
CA LEU A 60 12.47 9.05 -5.06
C LEU A 60 11.36 8.00 -5.19
N PRO A 61 11.68 6.71 -5.24
CA PRO A 61 10.71 5.63 -5.38
C PRO A 61 9.98 5.33 -4.04
N LEU A 62 9.75 6.37 -3.25
CA LEU A 62 9.10 6.33 -1.95
C LEU A 62 7.74 6.99 -2.06
N GLY A 63 6.70 6.19 -2.32
CA GLY A 63 5.35 6.71 -2.43
C GLY A 63 4.91 7.03 -3.85
N GLY A 64 3.85 7.77 -3.95
CA GLY A 64 3.20 8.31 -5.13
C GLY A 64 2.11 9.25 -4.67
N TYR A 65 1.41 9.88 -5.62
CA TYR A 65 0.23 10.67 -5.29
C TYR A 65 -0.68 10.84 -6.51
N VAL A 66 -1.94 11.09 -6.22
CA VAL A 66 -2.95 11.48 -7.20
C VAL A 66 -3.37 12.91 -6.86
N ARG A 67 -3.00 13.88 -7.70
CA ARG A 67 -3.41 15.29 -7.54
C ARG A 67 -4.80 15.47 -8.16
N MET A 68 -5.79 15.59 -7.31
CA MET A 68 -7.18 15.80 -7.69
C MET A 68 -7.52 17.27 -7.59
N ALA A 69 -8.31 17.77 -8.55
CA ALA A 69 -8.81 19.15 -8.51
C ALA A 69 -9.58 19.42 -7.22
N GLY A 70 -9.30 20.52 -6.56
CA GLY A 70 -9.92 20.92 -5.28
C GLY A 70 -9.51 20.10 -4.06
N TRP A 71 -8.55 19.20 -4.17
CA TRP A 71 -8.04 18.38 -3.06
C TRP A 71 -6.87 19.08 -2.38
N GLY A 72 -7.13 19.96 -1.40
CA GLY A 72 -6.15 20.48 -0.42
C GLY A 72 -4.76 20.98 -0.83
N GLU A 73 -4.15 20.39 -1.84
CA GLU A 73 -2.84 20.72 -2.39
C GLU A 73 -2.92 21.32 -3.81
N ASP A 74 -4.13 21.60 -4.28
CA ASP A 74 -4.39 22.04 -5.64
C ASP A 74 -4.31 23.57 -5.76
N THR A 75 -3.25 24.18 -5.24
CA THR A 75 -2.94 25.58 -5.47
C THR A 75 -2.27 25.71 -6.83
N SER A 76 -2.88 26.47 -7.74
CA SER A 76 -2.19 26.86 -8.98
C SER A 76 -0.97 27.71 -8.61
N GLU A 77 0.15 27.49 -9.30
CA GLU A 77 1.35 28.33 -9.12
C GLU A 77 1.16 29.77 -9.62
N ILE A 78 0.01 30.07 -10.24
CA ILE A 78 -0.32 31.44 -10.70
C ILE A 78 -0.44 32.36 -9.50
N LYS A 79 0.30 33.43 -9.53
CA LYS A 79 0.25 34.52 -8.56
C LYS A 79 0.11 35.87 -9.29
N THR A 80 -0.49 36.83 -8.64
CA THR A 80 -0.50 38.22 -9.16
C THR A 80 0.92 38.76 -9.22
N GLY A 81 1.24 39.40 -10.34
CA GLY A 81 2.56 40.00 -10.57
C GLY A 81 3.57 39.12 -11.28
N ILE A 82 3.26 37.81 -11.52
CA ILE A 82 4.18 36.95 -12.27
C ILE A 82 3.98 37.08 -13.78
N PRO A 83 5.05 36.89 -14.59
CA PRO A 83 4.94 36.78 -16.03
C PRO A 83 4.28 35.44 -16.42
N ALA A 84 3.46 35.48 -17.45
CA ALA A 84 2.87 34.28 -18.07
C ALA A 84 2.79 34.44 -19.59
N ALA A 85 2.77 33.35 -20.33
CA ALA A 85 2.56 33.37 -21.76
C ALA A 85 1.21 32.66 -22.07
N LEU A 86 0.29 33.40 -22.74
CA LEU A 86 -1.04 32.88 -23.07
C LEU A 86 -1.08 32.40 -24.52
N THR A 87 -1.52 31.16 -24.73
CA THR A 87 -1.88 30.67 -26.07
C THR A 87 -3.39 30.83 -26.25
N LEU A 88 -3.79 31.54 -27.29
CA LEU A 88 -5.19 31.82 -27.59
C LEU A 88 -5.65 30.99 -28.82
N ASN A 89 -6.90 30.56 -28.79
CA ASN A 89 -7.54 30.01 -29.98
C ASN A 89 -8.02 31.14 -30.93
N LYS A 90 -8.58 30.73 -32.09
CA LYS A 90 -9.07 31.69 -33.10
C LYS A 90 -10.19 32.64 -32.60
N ALA A 91 -10.86 32.28 -31.52
CA ALA A 91 -11.92 33.06 -30.89
C ALA A 91 -11.39 34.00 -29.80
N GLY A 92 -10.07 34.03 -29.53
CA GLY A 92 -9.48 34.85 -28.48
C GLY A 92 -9.64 34.27 -27.08
N VAL A 93 -9.97 32.98 -26.95
CA VAL A 93 -10.09 32.28 -25.67
C VAL A 93 -8.75 31.61 -25.35
N VAL A 94 -8.29 31.75 -24.12
CA VAL A 94 -7.03 31.18 -23.64
C VAL A 94 -7.20 29.64 -23.51
N THR A 95 -6.35 28.88 -24.16
CA THR A 95 -6.32 27.42 -24.10
C THR A 95 -5.11 26.89 -23.33
N ARG A 96 -4.06 27.74 -23.16
CA ARG A 96 -2.85 27.36 -22.42
C ARG A 96 -2.23 28.58 -21.75
N ILE A 97 -1.82 28.41 -20.50
CA ILE A 97 -1.13 29.40 -19.67
C ILE A 97 0.23 28.82 -19.33
N ASP A 98 1.31 29.43 -19.80
CA ASP A 98 2.67 28.96 -19.57
C ASP A 98 3.36 29.83 -18.54
N LEU A 99 3.73 29.26 -17.39
CA LEU A 99 4.44 29.89 -16.29
C LEU A 99 5.93 29.54 -16.28
N SER A 100 6.36 28.64 -17.18
CA SER A 100 7.75 28.20 -17.25
C SER A 100 8.63 29.24 -17.94
N ASP A 101 9.87 29.34 -17.52
CA ASP A 101 10.90 30.17 -18.22
C ASP A 101 11.26 29.68 -19.62
N ARG A 102 10.74 28.49 -19.99
CA ARG A 102 11.00 27.82 -21.28
C ARG A 102 9.93 28.19 -22.30
N GLN A 103 9.87 29.44 -22.74
CA GLN A 103 8.94 29.84 -23.80
C GLN A 103 9.12 28.98 -25.06
N VAL A 104 8.33 27.96 -25.20
CA VAL A 104 8.37 27.04 -26.36
C VAL A 104 7.53 27.58 -27.51
N ASP A 105 6.46 28.34 -27.21
CA ASP A 105 5.55 28.89 -28.21
C ASP A 105 5.84 30.35 -28.48
N LYS A 106 6.42 30.66 -29.66
CA LYS A 106 6.73 32.00 -30.11
C LYS A 106 5.47 32.85 -30.46
N THR A 107 4.31 32.22 -30.54
CA THR A 107 3.02 32.85 -30.84
C THR A 107 2.22 33.21 -29.59
N ALA A 108 2.67 32.76 -28.43
CA ALA A 108 2.02 33.03 -27.15
C ALA A 108 2.12 34.53 -26.78
N LEU A 109 1.06 35.05 -26.23
CA LEU A 109 0.93 36.44 -25.79
C LEU A 109 1.55 36.57 -24.41
N PRO A 110 2.67 37.33 -24.26
CA PRO A 110 3.23 37.58 -22.94
C PRO A 110 2.37 38.56 -22.16
N ILE A 111 2.06 38.23 -20.90
CA ILE A 111 1.34 39.09 -19.95
C ILE A 111 2.03 39.09 -18.58
N ASN A 112 1.80 40.17 -17.82
CA ASN A 112 2.00 40.18 -16.38
C ASN A 112 0.64 40.01 -15.71
N VAL A 113 0.41 38.88 -15.03
CA VAL A 113 -0.89 38.55 -14.42
C VAL A 113 -1.24 39.53 -13.32
N THR A 114 -2.41 40.19 -13.42
CA THR A 114 -2.91 41.13 -12.40
C THR A 114 -4.09 40.57 -11.61
N ALA A 115 -4.91 39.70 -12.23
CA ALA A 115 -6.01 39.00 -11.59
C ALA A 115 -6.33 37.72 -12.39
N TYR A 116 -6.89 36.73 -11.75
CA TYR A 116 -7.38 35.53 -12.40
C TYR A 116 -8.51 34.91 -11.59
N ASP A 117 -9.42 34.22 -12.29
CA ASP A 117 -10.42 33.32 -11.73
C ASP A 117 -10.54 32.13 -12.68
N LEU A 118 -9.86 31.03 -12.37
CA LEU A 118 -9.83 29.81 -13.17
C LEU A 118 -10.79 28.74 -12.63
N GLU A 119 -11.61 29.10 -11.65
CA GLU A 119 -12.55 28.20 -11.01
C GLU A 119 -14.00 28.48 -11.40
N ASP A 120 -14.44 29.72 -11.29
CA ASP A 120 -15.84 30.13 -11.49
C ASP A 120 -16.05 30.91 -12.80
N LYS A 121 -15.40 32.06 -12.94
CA LYS A 121 -15.60 32.93 -14.11
C LYS A 121 -14.80 32.54 -15.34
N LEU A 122 -13.76 31.73 -15.14
CA LEU A 122 -12.83 31.31 -16.19
C LEU A 122 -12.25 32.51 -16.98
N GLU A 123 -11.60 33.40 -16.28
CA GLU A 123 -10.97 34.60 -16.86
C GLU A 123 -9.58 34.85 -16.26
N ILE A 124 -8.70 35.41 -17.07
CA ILE A 124 -7.37 35.86 -16.66
C ILE A 124 -7.17 37.30 -17.14
N THR A 125 -6.74 38.18 -16.22
CA THR A 125 -6.46 39.58 -16.51
C THR A 125 -4.98 39.85 -16.36
N GLY A 126 -4.39 40.50 -17.30
CA GLY A 126 -2.98 40.85 -17.25
C GLY A 126 -2.64 42.11 -18.04
N ARG A 127 -1.47 42.67 -17.74
CA ARG A 127 -0.92 43.81 -18.46
C ARG A 127 -0.17 43.30 -19.68
N VAL A 128 -0.61 43.77 -20.86
CA VAL A 128 0.05 43.56 -22.15
C VAL A 128 0.60 44.92 -22.59
N LEU A 129 1.93 45.08 -22.59
CA LEU A 129 2.58 46.39 -22.73
C LEU A 129 2.08 47.36 -21.64
N GLU A 130 1.30 48.36 -22.00
CA GLU A 130 0.73 49.35 -21.06
C GLU A 130 -0.77 49.22 -20.82
N GLU A 131 -1.44 48.31 -21.55
CA GLU A 131 -2.88 48.07 -21.43
C GLU A 131 -3.19 46.89 -20.55
N THR A 132 -4.20 47.00 -19.68
CA THR A 132 -4.75 45.91 -18.92
C THR A 132 -5.90 45.29 -19.71
N LYS A 133 -5.82 44.00 -19.99
CA LYS A 133 -6.84 43.23 -20.73
C LYS A 133 -7.25 41.98 -19.98
N THR A 134 -8.55 41.62 -20.07
CA THR A 134 -9.13 40.39 -19.56
C THR A 134 -9.41 39.46 -20.72
N TYR A 135 -8.99 38.20 -20.57
CA TYR A 135 -9.17 37.17 -21.56
C TYR A 135 -10.04 36.03 -20.95
N PRO A 136 -11.06 35.55 -21.67
CA PRO A 136 -11.79 34.33 -21.27
C PRO A 136 -10.85 33.14 -21.38
N VAL A 137 -11.00 32.20 -20.46
CA VAL A 137 -10.20 30.95 -20.39
C VAL A 137 -11.09 29.74 -20.71
N ASP A 138 -10.60 28.88 -21.55
CA ASP A 138 -11.30 27.64 -21.91
C ASP A 138 -11.42 26.72 -20.67
N HIS A 139 -12.59 26.07 -20.52
CA HIS A 139 -12.84 25.12 -19.42
C HIS A 139 -11.79 24.00 -19.34
N ASP A 140 -11.24 23.60 -20.47
CA ASP A 140 -10.24 22.56 -20.58
C ASP A 140 -8.82 23.11 -20.79
N ALA A 141 -8.61 24.41 -20.53
CA ALA A 141 -7.30 25.05 -20.65
C ALA A 141 -6.27 24.36 -19.75
N THR A 142 -5.00 24.46 -20.15
CA THR A 142 -3.87 23.91 -19.40
C THR A 142 -2.99 25.01 -18.81
N ILE A 143 -2.33 24.68 -17.70
CA ILE A 143 -1.26 25.47 -17.09
C ILE A 143 0.02 24.68 -17.20
N VAL A 144 1.09 25.31 -17.70
CA VAL A 144 2.44 24.77 -17.59
C VAL A 144 3.09 25.37 -16.37
N GLU A 145 3.35 24.56 -15.37
CA GLU A 145 3.98 24.95 -14.10
C GLU A 145 5.48 25.27 -14.31
N GLU A 146 6.13 25.92 -13.34
CA GLU A 146 7.55 26.29 -13.41
C GLU A 146 8.47 25.11 -13.70
N ASP A 147 8.14 23.91 -13.18
CA ASP A 147 8.88 22.68 -13.45
C ASP A 147 8.64 22.11 -14.86
N GLY A 148 7.74 22.73 -15.64
CA GLY A 148 7.33 22.33 -16.98
C GLY A 148 6.29 21.19 -16.99
N THR A 149 5.63 20.88 -15.86
CA THR A 149 4.49 19.96 -15.82
C THR A 149 3.27 20.69 -16.40
N GLU A 150 2.63 20.12 -17.41
CA GLU A 150 1.40 20.65 -17.97
C GLU A 150 0.20 19.95 -17.33
N ILE A 151 -0.71 20.72 -16.71
CA ILE A 151 -1.90 20.24 -16.02
C ILE A 151 -3.11 21.03 -16.48
N ARG A 152 -4.31 20.47 -16.43
CA ARG A 152 -5.55 21.21 -16.68
C ARG A 152 -5.84 22.16 -15.53
N ILE A 153 -6.49 23.31 -15.86
CA ILE A 153 -7.13 24.13 -14.83
C ILE A 153 -8.21 23.33 -14.09
N ALA A 154 -8.65 23.83 -12.96
CA ALA A 154 -9.58 23.13 -12.08
C ALA A 154 -10.89 23.93 -11.88
N PRO A 155 -11.77 24.02 -12.89
CA PRO A 155 -13.10 24.61 -12.72
C PRO A 155 -13.88 23.95 -11.59
N LEU A 156 -14.79 24.70 -10.94
CA LEU A 156 -15.53 24.25 -9.76
C LEU A 156 -16.30 22.96 -9.98
N ASP A 157 -16.84 22.73 -11.16
CA ASP A 157 -17.68 21.57 -11.49
C ASP A 157 -16.91 20.25 -11.53
N VAL A 158 -15.59 20.29 -11.76
CA VAL A 158 -14.71 19.10 -11.79
C VAL A 158 -13.91 18.90 -10.50
N GLN A 159 -14.13 19.75 -9.50
CA GLN A 159 -13.41 19.68 -8.22
C GLN A 159 -13.98 18.59 -7.29
N TYR A 160 -13.12 18.06 -6.43
CA TYR A 160 -13.47 17.05 -5.41
C TYR A 160 -14.67 17.45 -4.54
N GLN A 161 -14.76 18.74 -4.13
CA GLN A 161 -15.83 19.23 -3.27
C GLN A 161 -17.20 19.23 -3.94
N LYS A 162 -17.24 19.31 -5.27
CA LYS A 162 -18.50 19.27 -6.06
C LYS A 162 -18.95 17.86 -6.38
N ALA A 163 -18.07 16.88 -6.28
CA ALA A 163 -18.45 15.48 -6.47
C ALA A 163 -19.46 15.03 -5.41
N SER A 164 -20.28 14.06 -5.75
CA SER A 164 -21.24 13.47 -4.82
C SER A 164 -20.52 12.90 -3.59
N ILE A 165 -21.20 12.91 -2.44
CA ILE A 165 -20.63 12.37 -1.19
C ILE A 165 -20.21 10.90 -1.36
N TRP A 166 -20.96 10.10 -2.10
CA TRP A 166 -20.61 8.72 -2.41
C TRP A 166 -19.38 8.63 -3.32
N GLY A 167 -19.27 9.54 -4.30
CA GLY A 167 -18.08 9.63 -5.15
C GLY A 167 -16.82 9.92 -4.33
N ARG A 168 -16.91 10.88 -3.38
CA ARG A 168 -15.81 11.21 -2.48
C ARG A 168 -15.45 10.06 -1.55
N LEU A 169 -16.45 9.42 -0.92
CA LEU A 169 -16.22 8.26 -0.05
C LEU A 169 -15.57 7.09 -0.77
N ILE A 170 -16.08 6.74 -1.97
CA ILE A 170 -15.49 5.66 -2.77
C ILE A 170 -14.08 6.02 -3.21
N THR A 171 -13.83 7.26 -3.63
CA THR A 171 -12.49 7.71 -4.02
C THR A 171 -11.50 7.54 -2.87
N ASN A 172 -11.87 7.97 -1.65
CA ASN A 172 -10.98 7.85 -0.48
C ASN A 172 -10.80 6.39 -0.03
N PHE A 173 -11.83 5.55 -0.16
CA PHE A 173 -11.75 4.15 0.22
C PHE A 173 -11.00 3.29 -0.81
N ALA A 174 -10.91 3.74 -2.05
CA ALA A 174 -10.40 2.95 -3.16
C ALA A 174 -8.92 2.58 -3.05
N GLY A 175 -8.07 3.48 -2.53
CA GLY A 175 -6.66 3.18 -2.28
C GLY A 175 -6.49 2.01 -1.30
N PRO A 176 -7.00 2.12 -0.07
CA PRO A 176 -7.00 1.02 0.89
C PRO A 176 -7.63 -0.27 0.34
N MET A 177 -8.77 -0.19 -0.32
CA MET A 177 -9.45 -1.33 -0.94
C MET A 177 -8.54 -2.06 -1.94
N ASN A 178 -7.86 -1.32 -2.81
CA ASN A 178 -6.94 -1.89 -3.79
C ASN A 178 -5.76 -2.61 -3.11
N ASN A 179 -5.31 -2.15 -1.97
CA ASN A 179 -4.27 -2.83 -1.21
C ASN A 179 -4.76 -4.15 -0.62
N PHE A 180 -6.01 -4.25 -0.16
CA PHE A 180 -6.59 -5.55 0.21
C PHE A 180 -6.70 -6.50 -0.99
N ILE A 181 -7.16 -6.00 -2.14
CA ILE A 181 -7.25 -6.78 -3.38
C ILE A 181 -5.86 -7.28 -3.79
N LEU A 182 -4.85 -6.41 -3.76
CA LEU A 182 -3.46 -6.78 -4.05
C LEU A 182 -2.96 -7.85 -3.07
N GLY A 183 -3.22 -7.69 -1.77
CA GLY A 183 -2.83 -8.66 -0.76
C GLY A 183 -3.41 -10.05 -1.03
N ILE A 184 -4.70 -10.13 -1.36
CA ILE A 184 -5.37 -11.40 -1.73
C ILE A 184 -4.74 -11.99 -3.01
N PHE A 185 -4.52 -11.16 -4.03
CA PHE A 185 -3.93 -11.59 -5.29
C PHE A 185 -2.51 -12.14 -5.10
N VAL A 186 -1.69 -11.46 -4.31
CA VAL A 186 -0.30 -11.87 -4.05
C VAL A 186 -0.26 -13.14 -3.19
N PHE A 187 -1.16 -13.30 -2.20
CA PHE A 187 -1.28 -14.57 -1.48
C PHE A 187 -1.76 -15.70 -2.39
N ALA A 188 -2.69 -15.43 -3.31
CA ALA A 188 -3.06 -16.43 -4.32
C ALA A 188 -1.83 -16.84 -5.15
N LEU A 189 -1.07 -15.87 -5.67
CA LEU A 189 0.15 -16.13 -6.42
C LEU A 189 1.17 -16.95 -5.59
N LEU A 190 1.38 -16.61 -4.32
CA LEU A 190 2.23 -17.35 -3.39
C LEU A 190 1.79 -18.82 -3.27
N ILE A 191 0.49 -19.04 -3.06
CA ILE A 191 -0.08 -20.39 -2.93
C ILE A 191 0.10 -21.19 -4.23
N PHE A 192 -0.07 -20.56 -5.40
CA PHE A 192 0.17 -21.22 -6.68
C PHE A 192 1.65 -21.59 -6.86
N VAL A 193 2.56 -20.70 -6.50
CA VAL A 193 4.02 -20.94 -6.55
C VAL A 193 4.43 -22.07 -5.57
N GLN A 194 3.83 -22.12 -4.39
CA GLN A 194 4.09 -23.15 -3.38
C GLN A 194 3.41 -24.50 -3.69
N GLY A 195 2.51 -24.55 -4.68
CA GLY A 195 1.80 -25.75 -5.11
C GLY A 195 0.52 -26.05 -4.35
N GLY A 196 0.15 -25.29 -3.29
CA GLY A 196 -1.08 -25.50 -2.51
C GLY A 196 -1.09 -24.77 -1.18
N VAL A 197 -2.16 -24.98 -0.42
CA VAL A 197 -2.38 -24.41 0.91
C VAL A 197 -2.08 -25.43 1.99
N GLN A 198 -1.43 -25.04 3.08
CA GLN A 198 -1.19 -25.94 4.22
C GLN A 198 -2.53 -26.38 4.84
N ASP A 199 -2.70 -27.69 5.00
CA ASP A 199 -3.88 -28.27 5.62
C ASP A 199 -3.68 -28.45 7.12
N SER A 200 -4.05 -27.43 7.87
CA SER A 200 -3.98 -27.48 9.35
C SER A 200 -5.09 -28.35 9.97
N SER A 201 -6.13 -28.71 9.22
CA SER A 201 -7.25 -29.50 9.72
C SER A 201 -6.98 -31.00 9.70
N SER A 202 -5.89 -31.42 9.06
CA SER A 202 -5.50 -32.83 8.89
C SER A 202 -4.27 -33.17 9.74
N ASN A 203 -4.13 -34.42 10.07
CA ASN A 203 -2.92 -35.02 10.66
C ASN A 203 -2.07 -35.75 9.62
N HIS A 204 -2.37 -35.60 8.34
CA HIS A 204 -1.48 -35.99 7.26
C HIS A 204 -0.30 -35.03 7.17
N VAL A 205 0.89 -35.55 6.86
CA VAL A 205 2.12 -34.76 6.90
C VAL A 205 2.91 -34.87 5.61
N ARG A 206 3.69 -33.83 5.33
CA ARG A 206 4.82 -33.88 4.41
C ARG A 206 6.10 -34.04 5.20
N VAL A 207 6.98 -34.87 4.71
CA VAL A 207 8.23 -35.21 5.36
C VAL A 207 9.35 -34.33 4.84
N THR A 208 10.06 -33.66 5.76
CA THR A 208 11.23 -32.89 5.39
C THR A 208 12.36 -33.83 4.95
N PRO A 209 13.00 -33.62 3.79
CA PRO A 209 14.14 -34.43 3.37
C PRO A 209 15.23 -34.51 4.44
N ASN A 210 15.85 -35.66 4.57
CA ASN A 210 16.93 -35.90 5.54
C ASN A 210 16.57 -35.72 7.03
N SER A 211 15.27 -35.59 7.35
CA SER A 211 14.80 -35.49 8.73
C SER A 211 14.88 -36.82 9.49
N ALA A 212 14.71 -36.73 10.83
CA ALA A 212 14.69 -37.92 11.67
C ALA A 212 13.60 -38.93 11.27
N VAL A 213 12.40 -38.40 10.95
CA VAL A 213 11.25 -39.26 10.53
C VAL A 213 11.42 -39.83 9.11
N ALA A 214 12.10 -39.07 8.19
CA ALA A 214 12.43 -39.56 6.85
C ALA A 214 13.33 -40.80 6.92
N LYS A 215 14.35 -40.78 7.77
CA LYS A 215 15.26 -41.90 8.01
C LYS A 215 14.57 -43.13 8.61
N LEU A 216 13.45 -42.95 9.29
CA LEU A 216 12.64 -44.02 9.89
C LEU A 216 11.54 -44.50 8.93
N GLY A 217 11.53 -44.05 7.67
CA GLY A 217 10.65 -44.52 6.61
C GLY A 217 9.29 -43.87 6.53
N LEU A 218 9.08 -42.73 7.23
CA LEU A 218 7.88 -41.93 7.04
C LEU A 218 7.91 -41.24 5.66
N LYS A 219 6.78 -41.25 4.96
CA LYS A 219 6.63 -40.69 3.61
C LYS A 219 5.65 -39.51 3.59
N ASN A 220 5.66 -38.78 2.49
CA ASN A 220 4.66 -37.75 2.25
C ASN A 220 3.26 -38.36 2.22
N ASN A 221 2.30 -37.61 2.80
CA ASN A 221 0.90 -38.02 2.96
C ASN A 221 0.66 -39.14 3.98
N ASP A 222 1.66 -39.60 4.74
CA ASP A 222 1.45 -40.46 5.88
C ASP A 222 0.70 -39.73 7.00
N GLN A 223 0.00 -40.48 7.85
CA GLN A 223 -0.84 -39.94 8.91
C GLN A 223 -0.19 -40.15 10.27
N ILE A 224 -0.04 -39.10 11.08
CA ILE A 224 0.43 -39.22 12.46
C ILE A 224 -0.78 -39.32 13.40
N LEU A 225 -0.85 -40.44 14.11
CA LEU A 225 -1.98 -40.77 14.97
C LEU A 225 -1.74 -40.40 16.44
N GLN A 226 -0.46 -40.44 16.90
CA GLN A 226 -0.12 -40.21 18.30
C GLN A 226 1.35 -39.83 18.45
N ILE A 227 1.65 -38.93 19.36
CA ILE A 227 3.03 -38.54 19.75
C ILE A 227 3.11 -38.64 21.29
N GLY A 228 4.04 -39.48 21.79
CA GLY A 228 4.08 -39.79 23.21
C GLY A 228 2.75 -40.40 23.65
N LYS A 229 2.09 -39.79 24.63
CA LYS A 229 0.75 -40.19 25.14
C LYS A 229 -0.40 -39.45 24.48
N ASN A 230 -0.12 -38.44 23.62
CA ASN A 230 -1.11 -37.50 23.07
C ASN A 230 -1.60 -37.96 21.70
N LYS A 231 -2.93 -38.12 21.52
CA LYS A 231 -3.56 -38.39 20.22
C LYS A 231 -3.46 -37.13 19.33
N VAL A 232 -3.38 -37.34 18.02
CA VAL A 232 -3.20 -36.32 17.01
C VAL A 232 -4.30 -36.42 15.96
N HIS A 233 -5.17 -35.41 15.84
CA HIS A 233 -6.27 -35.35 14.88
C HIS A 233 -6.04 -34.30 13.80
N ASN A 234 -5.23 -33.28 14.11
CA ASN A 234 -4.93 -32.14 13.23
C ASN A 234 -3.50 -31.65 13.49
N TRP A 235 -3.07 -30.65 12.71
CA TRP A 235 -1.73 -30.08 12.83
C TRP A 235 -1.46 -29.40 14.19
N ASN A 236 -2.47 -28.74 14.77
CA ASN A 236 -2.31 -28.10 16.09
C ASN A 236 -2.11 -29.14 17.20
N ASP A 237 -2.86 -30.25 17.15
CA ASP A 237 -2.65 -31.37 18.08
C ASP A 237 -1.23 -31.92 17.94
N LEU A 238 -0.73 -32.05 16.68
CA LEU A 238 0.61 -32.52 16.41
C LEU A 238 1.68 -31.64 17.04
N THR A 239 1.62 -30.33 16.80
CA THR A 239 2.57 -29.37 17.35
C THR A 239 2.54 -29.32 18.87
N ASN A 240 1.34 -29.33 19.47
CA ASN A 240 1.13 -29.39 20.92
C ASN A 240 1.64 -30.71 21.51
N ALA A 241 1.43 -31.81 20.83
CA ALA A 241 1.90 -33.15 21.29
C ALA A 241 3.44 -33.21 21.23
N VAL A 242 4.08 -32.64 20.21
CA VAL A 242 5.55 -32.54 20.17
C VAL A 242 6.03 -31.66 21.34
N ALA A 243 5.47 -30.46 21.55
CA ALA A 243 5.87 -29.56 22.62
C ALA A 243 5.73 -30.23 24.01
N LYS A 244 4.59 -30.89 24.30
CA LYS A 244 4.35 -31.57 25.56
C LYS A 244 5.30 -32.76 25.75
N SER A 245 5.58 -33.54 24.67
CA SER A 245 6.47 -34.70 24.75
C SER A 245 7.94 -34.34 24.86
N THR A 246 8.30 -33.06 24.59
CA THR A 246 9.69 -32.59 24.62
C THR A 246 9.98 -31.62 25.77
N SER A 247 8.99 -31.23 26.58
CA SER A 247 9.15 -30.28 27.69
C SER A 247 10.21 -30.70 28.74
N ASN A 248 10.29 -31.99 29.00
CA ASN A 248 11.22 -32.58 29.99
C ASN A 248 12.26 -33.53 29.34
N LEU A 249 12.51 -33.38 28.04
CA LEU A 249 13.36 -34.30 27.29
C LEU A 249 14.83 -34.13 27.63
N LYS A 250 15.51 -35.23 28.00
CA LYS A 250 16.97 -35.26 28.12
C LYS A 250 17.61 -35.24 26.73
N LYS A 251 18.84 -34.75 26.61
CA LYS A 251 19.56 -34.67 25.33
C LYS A 251 19.61 -36.07 24.65
N LYS A 252 19.12 -36.18 23.39
CA LYS A 252 19.06 -37.41 22.58
C LYS A 252 18.03 -38.45 22.99
N GLU A 253 17.07 -38.15 23.83
CA GLU A 253 15.98 -39.04 24.14
C GLU A 253 14.97 -39.13 22.97
N ALA A 254 14.52 -40.36 22.64
CA ALA A 254 13.57 -40.59 21.56
C ALA A 254 12.14 -40.54 22.08
N ILE A 255 11.25 -39.90 21.33
CA ILE A 255 9.80 -39.92 21.58
C ILE A 255 9.11 -40.94 20.67
N PRO A 256 8.13 -41.71 21.19
CA PRO A 256 7.37 -42.60 20.35
C PRO A 256 6.35 -41.83 19.50
N VAL A 257 6.40 -42.05 18.19
CA VAL A 257 5.48 -41.48 17.20
C VAL A 257 4.74 -42.60 16.51
N LYS A 258 3.43 -42.73 16.74
CA LYS A 258 2.57 -43.71 16.08
C LYS A 258 2.04 -43.11 14.78
N ALA A 259 2.40 -43.70 13.67
CA ALA A 259 2.03 -43.24 12.35
C ALA A 259 1.43 -44.38 11.51
N LYS A 260 0.49 -44.02 10.62
CA LYS A 260 -0.02 -44.92 9.58
C LYS A 260 0.75 -44.61 8.30
N THR A 261 1.60 -45.60 7.91
CA THR A 261 2.42 -45.53 6.70
C THR A 261 2.14 -46.76 5.83
N GLN A 262 1.90 -46.53 4.54
CA GLN A 262 1.59 -47.61 3.57
C GLN A 262 0.50 -48.58 4.06
N GLY A 263 -0.57 -48.06 4.65
CA GLY A 263 -1.71 -48.84 5.15
C GLY A 263 -1.49 -49.53 6.51
N SER A 264 -0.25 -49.62 7.04
CA SER A 264 0.07 -50.22 8.32
C SER A 264 0.38 -49.17 9.40
N VAL A 265 0.02 -49.49 10.64
CA VAL A 265 0.31 -48.65 11.81
C VAL A 265 1.63 -49.08 12.43
N LYS A 266 2.60 -48.15 12.49
CA LYS A 266 3.92 -48.39 13.06
C LYS A 266 4.22 -47.37 14.17
N THR A 267 5.01 -47.78 15.17
CA THR A 267 5.52 -46.92 16.19
C THR A 267 7.01 -46.62 15.93
N LEU A 268 7.33 -45.38 15.63
CA LEU A 268 8.68 -44.91 15.33
C LEU A 268 9.29 -44.26 16.57
N LYS A 269 10.54 -44.55 16.88
CA LYS A 269 11.30 -43.86 17.95
C LYS A 269 12.06 -42.69 17.33
N VAL A 270 11.49 -41.48 17.44
CA VAL A 270 12.00 -40.27 16.81
C VAL A 270 12.80 -39.45 17.81
N ILE A 271 14.03 -39.08 17.48
CA ILE A 271 14.84 -38.14 18.26
C ILE A 271 14.57 -36.73 17.71
N PRO A 272 13.87 -35.83 18.46
CA PRO A 272 13.57 -34.48 17.99
C PRO A 272 14.85 -33.68 17.87
N LYS A 273 14.89 -32.75 16.87
CA LYS A 273 15.97 -31.80 16.69
C LYS A 273 15.54 -30.43 17.20
N LYS A 274 16.41 -29.73 17.92
CA LYS A 274 16.14 -28.35 18.33
C LYS A 274 16.50 -27.39 17.21
N VAL A 275 15.52 -26.59 16.74
CA VAL A 275 15.67 -25.59 15.68
C VAL A 275 15.04 -24.30 16.20
N ASN A 276 15.80 -23.21 16.24
CA ASN A 276 15.33 -21.90 16.72
C ASN A 276 14.63 -21.96 18.10
N GLY A 277 15.21 -22.74 19.04
CA GLY A 277 14.66 -22.90 20.39
C GLY A 277 13.55 -23.95 20.53
N ASN A 278 12.88 -24.38 19.47
CA ASN A 278 11.79 -25.33 19.47
C ASN A 278 12.24 -26.73 19.02
N TYR A 279 11.63 -27.76 19.60
CA TYR A 279 11.84 -29.12 19.13
C TYR A 279 10.97 -29.44 17.93
N VAL A 280 11.57 -30.03 16.89
CA VAL A 280 10.90 -30.46 15.65
C VAL A 280 11.23 -31.90 15.36
N ILE A 281 10.27 -32.64 14.78
CA ILE A 281 10.44 -34.04 14.35
C ILE A 281 10.73 -34.17 12.85
N GLY A 282 10.61 -33.06 12.10
CA GLY A 282 10.94 -33.02 10.68
C GLY A 282 9.75 -33.31 9.76
N VAL A 283 8.55 -32.91 10.17
CA VAL A 283 7.34 -32.94 9.34
C VAL A 283 6.79 -31.54 9.14
N MET A 284 6.03 -31.36 8.08
CA MET A 284 5.24 -30.16 7.74
C MET A 284 3.78 -30.58 7.52
N PRO A 285 2.80 -29.65 7.58
CA PRO A 285 1.42 -29.97 7.24
C PRO A 285 1.31 -30.50 5.80
N SER A 286 0.34 -31.37 5.55
CA SER A 286 -0.05 -31.73 4.19
C SER A 286 -0.54 -30.50 3.43
N MET A 287 -0.70 -30.59 2.12
CA MET A 287 -1.19 -29.50 1.29
C MET A 287 -2.47 -29.89 0.57
N LYS A 288 -3.43 -28.95 0.58
CA LYS A 288 -4.58 -28.95 -0.32
C LYS A 288 -4.16 -28.30 -1.64
N THR A 289 -4.29 -29.04 -2.74
CA THR A 289 -3.80 -28.62 -4.06
C THR A 289 -4.92 -28.25 -5.03
N GLY A 290 -6.19 -28.46 -4.65
CA GLY A 290 -7.35 -28.10 -5.44
C GLY A 290 -7.40 -26.60 -5.76
N PHE A 291 -7.90 -26.23 -6.95
CA PHE A 291 -8.02 -24.83 -7.36
C PHE A 291 -8.87 -24.03 -6.37
N GLY A 292 -10.03 -24.56 -5.98
CA GLY A 292 -10.90 -23.91 -4.98
C GLY A 292 -10.21 -23.73 -3.63
N ASP A 293 -9.45 -24.74 -3.16
CA ASP A 293 -8.69 -24.65 -1.92
C ASP A 293 -7.65 -23.52 -1.97
N LYS A 294 -6.99 -23.33 -3.12
CA LYS A 294 -6.01 -22.26 -3.31
C LYS A 294 -6.63 -20.88 -3.22
N ILE A 295 -7.79 -20.68 -3.85
CA ILE A 295 -8.51 -19.40 -3.80
C ILE A 295 -9.01 -19.12 -2.38
N VAL A 296 -9.71 -20.07 -1.76
CA VAL A 296 -10.18 -19.94 -0.36
C VAL A 296 -9.01 -19.71 0.58
N GLY A 297 -7.89 -20.39 0.34
CA GLY A 297 -6.66 -20.21 1.10
C GLY A 297 -6.09 -18.79 1.02
N ALA A 298 -6.12 -18.16 -0.16
CA ALA A 298 -5.67 -16.79 -0.34
C ALA A 298 -6.51 -15.79 0.48
N PHE A 299 -7.83 -15.92 0.43
CA PHE A 299 -8.73 -15.11 1.25
C PHE A 299 -8.48 -15.34 2.74
N LYS A 300 -8.33 -16.61 3.16
CA LYS A 300 -8.06 -16.94 4.56
C LYS A 300 -6.73 -16.37 5.04
N MET A 301 -5.65 -16.50 4.27
CA MET A 301 -4.35 -15.93 4.63
C MET A 301 -4.41 -14.41 4.73
N SER A 302 -5.15 -13.75 3.82
CA SER A 302 -5.35 -12.30 3.87
C SER A 302 -6.14 -11.87 5.11
N TRP A 303 -7.19 -12.63 5.44
CA TRP A 303 -8.01 -12.40 6.62
C TRP A 303 -7.21 -12.57 7.91
N ASP A 304 -6.53 -13.72 8.04
CA ASP A 304 -5.67 -14.01 9.19
C ASP A 304 -4.57 -12.94 9.33
N GLY A 305 -3.94 -12.52 8.22
CA GLY A 305 -2.97 -11.44 8.18
C GLY A 305 -3.54 -10.11 8.66
N ALA A 306 -4.75 -9.75 8.21
CA ALA A 306 -5.44 -8.54 8.67
C ALA A 306 -5.69 -8.56 10.18
N PHE A 307 -6.12 -9.71 10.73
CA PHE A 307 -6.31 -9.85 12.17
C PHE A 307 -5.02 -9.77 12.99
N VAL A 308 -3.91 -10.29 12.46
CA VAL A 308 -2.58 -10.13 13.09
C VAL A 308 -2.25 -8.65 13.20
N ILE A 309 -2.47 -7.86 12.13
CA ILE A 309 -2.20 -6.42 12.11
C ILE A 309 -3.14 -5.68 13.08
N LEU A 310 -4.44 -5.97 13.06
CA LEU A 310 -5.42 -5.35 13.96
C LEU A 310 -5.13 -5.65 15.43
N ASN A 311 -4.73 -6.88 15.74
CA ASN A 311 -4.32 -7.25 17.09
C ASN A 311 -3.02 -6.54 17.50
N GLY A 312 -2.08 -6.36 16.56
CA GLY A 312 -0.87 -5.56 16.77
C GLY A 312 -1.21 -4.10 17.09
N LEU A 313 -2.13 -3.48 16.33
CA LEU A 313 -2.63 -2.12 16.58
C LEU A 313 -3.33 -2.01 17.94
N LYS A 314 -4.21 -2.97 18.27
CA LYS A 314 -4.82 -3.03 19.61
C LYS A 314 -3.76 -3.10 20.71
N GLY A 315 -2.73 -3.95 20.53
CA GLY A 315 -1.61 -4.06 21.45
C GLY A 315 -0.78 -2.78 21.56
N LEU A 316 -0.67 -2.00 20.46
CA LEU A 316 -0.02 -0.70 20.45
C LEU A 316 -0.81 0.35 21.21
N ILE A 317 -2.15 0.38 21.04
CA ILE A 317 -3.03 1.31 21.75
C ILE A 317 -3.02 1.03 23.26
N LEU A 318 -3.10 -0.24 23.66
CA LEU A 318 -3.13 -0.63 25.08
C LEU A 318 -1.78 -0.45 25.78
N GLN A 319 -0.68 -0.62 25.06
CA GLN A 319 0.68 -0.50 25.56
C GLN A 319 1.55 0.22 24.51
N PRO A 320 1.47 1.56 24.42
CA PRO A 320 2.24 2.33 23.45
C PRO A 320 3.74 2.09 23.59
N SER A 321 4.39 1.74 22.48
CA SER A 321 5.84 1.56 22.42
C SER A 321 6.35 1.73 21.01
N LEU A 322 7.33 2.60 20.81
CA LEU A 322 7.99 2.78 19.51
C LEU A 322 8.67 1.49 19.02
N ASN A 323 9.06 0.60 19.95
CA ASN A 323 9.68 -0.69 19.60
C ASN A 323 8.73 -1.66 18.89
N LYS A 324 7.42 -1.43 18.95
CA LYS A 324 6.40 -2.23 18.25
C LYS A 324 6.13 -1.71 16.83
N LEU A 325 6.63 -0.52 16.51
CA LEU A 325 6.50 0.08 15.17
C LEU A 325 7.75 -0.21 14.35
N GLY A 326 7.55 -0.49 13.07
CA GLY A 326 8.61 -0.60 12.10
C GLY A 326 8.53 0.55 11.10
N GLY A 327 9.61 1.29 10.96
CA GLY A 327 9.73 2.38 9.99
C GLY A 327 10.43 1.93 8.69
N PRO A 328 10.86 2.88 7.86
CA PRO A 328 11.50 2.59 6.56
C PRO A 328 12.72 1.68 6.65
N VAL A 329 13.53 1.82 7.71
CA VAL A 329 14.74 1.02 7.91
C VAL A 329 14.38 -0.44 8.22
N ALA A 330 13.37 -0.66 9.08
CA ALA A 330 12.89 -2.00 9.39
C ALA A 330 12.27 -2.68 8.14
N ILE A 331 11.49 -1.96 7.34
CA ILE A 331 10.91 -2.48 6.09
C ILE A 331 12.01 -2.86 5.11
N TYR A 332 13.06 -2.04 4.98
CA TYR A 332 14.22 -2.36 4.15
C TYR A 332 14.91 -3.64 4.63
N GLN A 333 15.15 -3.80 5.94
CA GLN A 333 15.76 -5.01 6.51
C GLN A 333 14.92 -6.26 6.27
N LEU A 334 13.58 -6.16 6.44
CA LEU A 334 12.65 -7.25 6.14
C LEU A 334 12.70 -7.62 4.65
N SER A 335 12.75 -6.62 3.76
CA SER A 335 12.84 -6.83 2.31
C SER A 335 14.17 -7.51 1.92
N ASN A 336 15.27 -7.12 2.57
CA ASN A 336 16.57 -7.73 2.35
C ASN A 336 16.60 -9.20 2.83
N THR A 337 16.01 -9.47 3.99
CA THR A 337 15.88 -10.83 4.53
C THR A 337 14.99 -11.69 3.62
N ALA A 338 13.82 -11.20 3.22
CA ALA A 338 12.93 -11.89 2.30
C ALA A 338 13.59 -12.19 0.94
N ALA A 339 14.38 -11.24 0.41
CA ALA A 339 15.13 -11.42 -0.83
C ALA A 339 16.18 -12.55 -0.74
N ARG A 340 16.82 -12.72 0.42
CA ARG A 340 17.77 -13.82 0.68
C ARG A 340 17.08 -15.18 0.86
N GLU A 341 15.89 -15.19 1.44
CA GLU A 341 15.10 -16.41 1.68
C GLU A 341 14.37 -16.92 0.43
N GLY A 342 14.25 -16.08 -0.61
CA GLY A 342 13.75 -16.44 -1.92
C GLY A 342 12.42 -15.78 -2.29
N PHE A 343 11.99 -16.04 -3.53
CA PHE A 343 10.85 -15.36 -4.16
C PHE A 343 9.52 -15.53 -3.39
N ALA A 344 9.27 -16.71 -2.82
CA ALA A 344 8.07 -16.97 -2.03
C ALA A 344 7.98 -16.06 -0.79
N ARG A 345 9.10 -15.79 -0.13
CA ARG A 345 9.15 -14.87 1.03
C ARG A 345 8.97 -13.42 0.62
N VAL A 346 9.44 -13.04 -0.56
CA VAL A 346 9.19 -11.69 -1.13
C VAL A 346 7.70 -11.49 -1.39
N LEU A 347 7.01 -12.49 -1.97
CA LEU A 347 5.55 -12.44 -2.15
C LEU A 347 4.80 -12.37 -0.82
N GLU A 348 5.18 -13.19 0.16
CA GLU A 348 4.56 -13.18 1.48
C GLU A 348 4.68 -11.80 2.15
N LEU A 349 5.89 -11.22 2.13
CA LEU A 349 6.15 -9.88 2.67
C LEU A 349 5.33 -8.82 1.93
N MET A 350 5.29 -8.87 0.59
CA MET A 350 4.52 -7.92 -0.22
C MET A 350 3.02 -7.99 0.11
N ALA A 351 2.44 -9.18 0.22
CA ALA A 351 1.04 -9.35 0.59
C ALA A 351 0.74 -8.77 1.98
N MET A 352 1.58 -9.08 2.97
CA MET A 352 1.41 -8.58 4.35
C MET A 352 1.56 -7.06 4.43
N LEU A 353 2.56 -6.48 3.75
CA LEU A 353 2.75 -5.02 3.72
C LEU A 353 1.61 -4.32 2.99
N SER A 354 1.06 -4.92 1.92
CA SER A 354 -0.09 -4.37 1.21
C SER A 354 -1.33 -4.30 2.11
N ILE A 355 -1.66 -5.39 2.80
CA ILE A 355 -2.78 -5.42 3.75
C ILE A 355 -2.54 -4.42 4.89
N ASN A 356 -1.31 -4.36 5.39
CA ASN A 356 -0.92 -3.42 6.45
C ASN A 356 -1.16 -1.97 6.01
N LEU A 357 -0.71 -1.58 4.83
CA LEU A 357 -0.93 -0.24 4.28
C LEU A 357 -2.43 0.05 4.11
N GLY A 358 -3.22 -0.93 3.64
CA GLY A 358 -4.67 -0.81 3.54
C GLY A 358 -5.33 -0.53 4.89
N ILE A 359 -4.96 -1.24 5.95
CA ILE A 359 -5.50 -1.05 7.30
C ILE A 359 -5.06 0.29 7.88
N PHE A 360 -3.77 0.65 7.79
CA PHE A 360 -3.26 1.90 8.33
C PHE A 360 -3.90 3.11 7.65
N ASN A 361 -4.07 3.09 6.33
CA ASN A 361 -4.72 4.18 5.63
C ASN A 361 -6.22 4.32 5.95
N LEU A 362 -6.88 3.29 6.48
CA LEU A 362 -8.26 3.39 6.97
C LEU A 362 -8.38 3.93 8.40
N LEU A 363 -7.25 4.13 9.11
CA LEU A 363 -7.32 4.74 10.44
C LEU A 363 -7.85 6.17 10.34
N PRO A 364 -8.70 6.63 11.27
CA PRO A 364 -9.29 7.97 11.26
C PRO A 364 -8.28 9.03 11.71
N ILE A 365 -7.11 9.04 11.06
CA ILE A 365 -6.03 9.99 11.32
C ILE A 365 -6.04 11.02 10.21
N PRO A 366 -6.10 12.33 10.52
CA PRO A 366 -5.94 13.36 9.49
C PRO A 366 -4.64 13.13 8.68
N ALA A 367 -4.67 13.46 7.41
CA ALA A 367 -3.64 13.15 6.41
C ALA A 367 -3.65 11.73 5.84
N LEU A 368 -4.41 10.79 6.40
CA LEU A 368 -4.67 9.48 5.81
C LEU A 368 -6.07 9.45 5.16
N ASP A 369 -6.30 8.44 4.31
CA ASP A 369 -7.61 8.27 3.62
C ASP A 369 -8.76 8.10 4.61
N GLY A 370 -8.54 7.39 5.72
CA GLY A 370 -9.49 7.21 6.81
C GLY A 370 -9.88 8.54 7.48
N GLY A 371 -8.95 9.49 7.56
CA GLY A 371 -9.24 10.85 8.02
C GLY A 371 -10.17 11.58 7.06
N LYS A 372 -9.95 11.48 5.75
CA LYS A 372 -10.84 12.06 4.72
C LYS A 372 -12.22 11.40 4.74
N ILE A 373 -12.29 10.08 4.88
CA ILE A 373 -13.54 9.35 5.06
C ILE A 373 -14.29 9.87 6.30
N LEU A 374 -13.61 10.06 7.42
CA LEU A 374 -14.22 10.59 8.64
C LEU A 374 -14.76 12.01 8.42
N ILE A 375 -14.01 12.89 7.74
CA ILE A 375 -14.46 14.23 7.38
C ILE A 375 -15.74 14.16 6.53
N ASN A 376 -15.78 13.30 5.52
CA ASN A 376 -16.96 13.11 4.68
C ASN A 376 -18.18 12.63 5.50
N PHE A 377 -18.00 11.73 6.47
CA PHE A 377 -19.07 11.33 7.37
C PHE A 377 -19.56 12.49 8.25
N ILE A 378 -18.66 13.31 8.77
CA ILE A 378 -19.03 14.50 9.55
C ILE A 378 -19.86 15.48 8.69
N GLU A 379 -19.49 15.68 7.42
CA GLU A 379 -20.25 16.53 6.47
C GLU A 379 -21.66 15.97 6.21
N VAL A 380 -21.81 14.65 6.07
CA VAL A 380 -23.13 14.00 5.94
C VAL A 380 -24.01 14.31 7.14
N ILE A 381 -23.48 14.15 8.36
CA ILE A 381 -24.23 14.40 9.60
C ILE A 381 -24.59 15.89 9.74
N ARG A 382 -23.66 16.78 9.41
CA ARG A 382 -23.85 18.24 9.48
C ARG A 382 -24.74 18.78 8.36
N LYS A 383 -24.92 18.03 7.27
CA LYS A 383 -25.58 18.46 6.02
C LYS A 383 -24.96 19.74 5.41
N LYS A 384 -23.72 20.01 5.73
CA LYS A 384 -22.96 21.17 5.23
C LYS A 384 -21.49 20.77 5.07
N PRO A 385 -20.82 21.16 3.98
CA PRO A 385 -19.40 20.92 3.80
C PRO A 385 -18.59 21.66 4.88
N LEU A 386 -17.41 21.12 5.20
CA LEU A 386 -16.42 21.84 5.98
C LEU A 386 -15.84 22.98 5.13
N LYS A 387 -15.48 24.07 5.81
CA LYS A 387 -14.71 25.13 5.13
C LYS A 387 -13.34 24.57 4.74
N GLN A 388 -12.89 24.87 3.55
CA GLN A 388 -11.61 24.42 3.00
C GLN A 388 -10.44 24.74 3.92
N GLU A 389 -10.43 25.96 4.51
CA GLU A 389 -9.42 26.35 5.50
C GLU A 389 -9.38 25.41 6.72
N THR A 390 -10.55 25.01 7.24
CA THR A 390 -10.64 24.11 8.40
C THR A 390 -10.11 22.71 8.05
N GLU A 391 -10.46 22.21 6.87
CA GLU A 391 -9.96 20.92 6.38
C GLU A 391 -8.44 20.97 6.19
N THR A 392 -7.91 22.05 5.64
CA THR A 392 -6.47 22.27 5.46
C THR A 392 -5.74 22.28 6.81
N TYR A 393 -6.23 22.98 7.83
CA TYR A 393 -5.60 22.98 9.16
C TYR A 393 -5.64 21.60 9.82
N ILE A 394 -6.75 20.88 9.71
CA ILE A 394 -6.87 19.51 10.24
C ILE A 394 -5.87 18.59 9.55
N THR A 395 -5.78 18.67 8.23
CA THR A 395 -4.84 17.86 7.44
C THR A 395 -3.39 18.20 7.77
N LEU A 396 -3.06 19.48 7.86
CA LEU A 396 -1.70 19.95 8.21
C LEU A 396 -1.29 19.46 9.60
N ALA A 397 -2.17 19.54 10.59
CA ALA A 397 -1.91 19.02 11.92
C ALA A 397 -1.65 17.49 11.87
N GLY A 398 -2.44 16.75 11.09
CA GLY A 398 -2.22 15.32 10.86
C GLY A 398 -0.87 15.01 10.20
N VAL A 399 -0.50 15.77 9.17
CA VAL A 399 0.80 15.63 8.50
C VAL A 399 1.94 15.87 9.48
N LEU A 400 1.88 16.92 10.29
CA LEU A 400 2.92 17.20 11.29
C LEU A 400 3.08 16.08 12.31
N ILE A 401 1.97 15.50 12.79
CA ILE A 401 1.99 14.35 13.71
C ILE A 401 2.62 13.14 13.01
N MET A 402 2.25 12.85 11.76
CA MET A 402 2.78 11.72 11.02
C MET A 402 4.28 11.87 10.72
N VAL A 403 4.74 13.08 10.37
CA VAL A 403 6.16 13.38 10.15
C VAL A 403 6.96 13.20 11.46
N ALA A 404 6.45 13.73 12.57
CA ALA A 404 7.09 13.57 13.87
C ALA A 404 7.18 12.09 14.28
N LEU A 405 6.10 11.32 14.08
CA LEU A 405 6.08 9.88 14.32
C LEU A 405 7.08 9.14 13.41
N MET A 406 7.12 9.47 12.13
CA MET A 406 8.06 8.86 11.17
C MET A 406 9.51 9.10 11.58
N ILE A 407 9.86 10.32 11.99
CA ILE A 407 11.20 10.64 12.49
C ILE A 407 11.51 9.82 13.75
N ALA A 408 10.59 9.77 14.71
CA ALA A 408 10.80 9.03 15.96
C ALA A 408 10.97 7.52 15.72
N VAL A 409 10.13 6.92 14.84
CA VAL A 409 10.22 5.50 14.49
C VAL A 409 11.50 5.20 13.71
N THR A 410 11.85 6.06 12.74
CA THR A 410 13.10 5.88 11.96
C THR A 410 14.34 5.96 12.87
N TRP A 411 14.34 6.91 13.80
CA TRP A 411 15.42 7.01 14.80
C TRP A 411 15.52 5.74 15.65
N ASN A 412 14.37 5.26 16.14
CA ASN A 412 14.31 4.02 16.93
C ASN A 412 14.77 2.80 16.12
N ASP A 413 14.44 2.71 14.83
CA ASP A 413 14.91 1.66 13.92
C ASP A 413 16.44 1.68 13.78
N ILE A 414 17.02 2.88 13.58
CA ILE A 414 18.47 3.06 13.45
C ILE A 414 19.17 2.63 14.75
N MET A 415 18.66 3.07 15.91
CA MET A 415 19.23 2.68 17.20
C MET A 415 19.20 1.16 17.41
N ARG A 416 18.12 0.48 17.02
CA ARG A 416 18.00 -0.98 17.12
C ARG A 416 18.84 -1.77 16.10
N ALA A 417 19.12 -1.15 14.95
CA ALA A 417 19.84 -1.80 13.86
C ALA A 417 21.37 -1.73 14.03
N PHE A 418 21.88 -0.67 14.68
CA PHE A 418 23.30 -0.35 14.70
C PHE A 418 23.89 -0.21 16.12
N PHE A 419 23.05 -0.10 17.12
CA PHE A 419 23.41 0.06 18.55
C PHE A 419 22.65 -0.94 19.43
#